data_f4cef9c8bb2665515800ed72b16c59a8
#
_entry.id   f4cef9c8bb2665515800ed72b16c59a8
#
_cell.length_a   1.000
_cell.length_b   1.000
_cell.length_c   1.000
_cell.angle_alpha   90.00
_cell.angle_beta   90.00
_cell.angle_gamma   90.00
#
_symmetry.space_group_name_H-M   'P 1'
#
loop_
_entity.id
_entity.type
_entity.pdbx_description
1 polymer ?
#
loop_
_entity_poly.entity_id
_entity_poly.type
_entity_poly.pdbx_seq_one_letter_code
_entity_poly.pdbx_strand_id
1 'polypeptide(L)'
;MTHAPVDIVVVGGGPAGAAAAIYTARAGYSVCLVERHSFPRETLCGEFLSREVIAVLRDLGLEQEFLSLSPSHISRFTLCPDRGPPLSEPLGFTGYGMKRSTFDRMLLESARSYGVSIIQPADVESEVRLEDGFEFLCRTPEGIRTVRGRWAVGAYGRSSPLDRQLKRPFAGTRTGLNGIKFHVPASTLAIDRSDEILICTGPGIYCGVNHVDGGTATVCFLEQRRRDDQRPRGRVRELAECNPGFARIMTPDALRAVDNATIHGTGNIYFGPRSVVERGMLMVGDAARVIAPLAGDGIGMALQGAQLLGRIFEHERRAPEGREALEQRYRREWEKLFKVRVRTALLLQHVILSTRVRRLTSSLIESFPSLLRTALRLTRGDSMDREAVT
;
A
#
# COMPACT_ATOMS: atom_id res chain seq x y z
N MET A 1 -5.97 -5.63 31.61
CA MET A 1 -5.52 -7.06 31.57
C MET A 1 -4.18 -7.12 30.87
N THR A 2 -3.25 -7.96 31.30
CA THR A 2 -1.92 -8.08 30.71
C THR A 2 -1.90 -9.31 29.78
N HIS A 3 -1.47 -9.11 28.54
CA HIS A 3 -1.22 -10.22 27.59
C HIS A 3 0.10 -10.91 28.00
N ALA A 4 0.19 -12.23 27.85
CA ALA A 4 1.46 -12.91 28.06
C ALA A 4 2.54 -12.30 27.15
N PRO A 5 3.79 -12.09 27.64
CA PRO A 5 4.88 -11.58 26.82
C PRO A 5 5.11 -12.45 25.58
N VAL A 6 5.40 -11.81 24.44
CA VAL A 6 5.70 -12.47 23.17
C VAL A 6 7.10 -12.06 22.68
N ASP A 7 7.63 -12.79 21.70
CA ASP A 7 8.88 -12.37 21.08
C ASP A 7 8.71 -11.10 20.25
N ILE A 8 7.60 -11.00 19.47
CA ILE A 8 7.40 -9.91 18.53
C ILE A 8 5.99 -9.33 18.67
N VAL A 9 5.91 -8.01 18.84
CA VAL A 9 4.65 -7.25 18.72
C VAL A 9 4.62 -6.58 17.35
N VAL A 10 3.54 -6.81 16.58
CA VAL A 10 3.29 -6.16 15.29
C VAL A 10 2.14 -5.17 15.46
N VAL A 11 2.38 -3.90 15.16
CA VAL A 11 1.36 -2.83 15.25
C VAL A 11 0.81 -2.52 13.86
N GLY A 12 -0.44 -2.93 13.60
CA GLY A 12 -1.18 -2.77 12.36
C GLY A 12 -1.37 -4.08 11.59
N GLY A 13 -2.63 -4.41 11.25
CA GLY A 13 -3.06 -5.64 10.59
C GLY A 13 -3.29 -5.50 9.07
N GLY A 14 -2.74 -4.47 8.42
CA GLY A 14 -2.74 -4.37 6.95
C GLY A 14 -1.79 -5.39 6.31
N PRO A 15 -1.64 -5.40 4.95
CA PRO A 15 -0.83 -6.41 4.25
C PRO A 15 0.60 -6.54 4.78
N ALA A 16 1.25 -5.42 5.09
CA ALA A 16 2.60 -5.42 5.65
C ALA A 16 2.67 -6.13 7.01
N GLY A 17 1.72 -5.81 7.91
CA GLY A 17 1.74 -6.35 9.28
C GLY A 17 1.29 -7.81 9.32
N ALA A 18 0.23 -8.17 8.60
CA ALA A 18 -0.22 -9.56 8.53
C ALA A 18 0.87 -10.47 7.93
N ALA A 19 1.49 -10.07 6.82
CA ALA A 19 2.59 -10.82 6.22
C ALA A 19 3.83 -10.87 7.13
N ALA A 20 4.21 -9.77 7.80
CA ALA A 20 5.32 -9.76 8.76
C ALA A 20 5.06 -10.70 9.92
N ALA A 21 3.82 -10.73 10.44
CA ALA A 21 3.41 -11.65 11.50
C ALA A 21 3.50 -13.10 11.04
N ILE A 22 3.03 -13.44 9.82
CA ILE A 22 3.14 -14.79 9.27
C ILE A 22 4.62 -15.19 9.13
N TYR A 23 5.46 -14.36 8.49
CA TYR A 23 6.86 -14.69 8.28
C TYR A 23 7.62 -14.88 9.60
N THR A 24 7.38 -14.04 10.58
CA THR A 24 8.05 -14.17 11.88
C THR A 24 7.54 -15.35 12.69
N ALA A 25 6.24 -15.68 12.61
CA ALA A 25 5.69 -16.89 13.21
C ALA A 25 6.27 -18.15 12.53
N ARG A 26 6.39 -18.18 11.20
CA ARG A 26 7.09 -19.26 10.47
C ARG A 26 8.55 -19.41 10.88
N ALA A 27 9.23 -18.32 11.21
CA ALA A 27 10.57 -18.35 11.77
C ALA A 27 10.63 -18.85 13.23
N GLY A 28 9.46 -19.19 13.83
CA GLY A 28 9.33 -19.81 15.16
C GLY A 28 9.28 -18.81 16.31
N TYR A 29 8.95 -17.55 16.06
CA TYR A 29 8.71 -16.56 17.11
C TYR A 29 7.25 -16.56 17.55
N SER A 30 7.00 -16.30 18.84
CA SER A 30 5.68 -15.96 19.34
C SER A 30 5.33 -14.54 18.93
N VAL A 31 4.16 -14.36 18.29
CA VAL A 31 3.77 -13.06 17.70
C VAL A 31 2.42 -12.61 18.21
N CYS A 32 2.32 -11.34 18.61
CA CYS A 32 1.07 -10.65 18.88
C CYS A 32 0.90 -9.49 17.88
N LEU A 33 -0.21 -9.50 17.12
CA LEU A 33 -0.58 -8.45 16.20
C LEU A 33 -1.71 -7.61 16.81
N VAL A 34 -1.51 -6.30 16.87
CA VAL A 34 -2.50 -5.33 17.36
C VAL A 34 -3.04 -4.54 16.18
N GLU A 35 -4.35 -4.60 15.94
CA GLU A 35 -5.01 -3.88 14.85
C GLU A 35 -6.18 -3.05 15.37
N ARG A 36 -6.21 -1.79 14.95
CA ARG A 36 -7.18 -0.80 15.44
C ARG A 36 -8.60 -1.03 14.93
N HIS A 37 -8.77 -1.66 13.78
CA HIS A 37 -10.07 -1.88 13.16
C HIS A 37 -10.49 -3.35 13.19
N SER A 38 -11.79 -3.58 13.30
CA SER A 38 -12.36 -4.89 12.97
C SER A 38 -12.35 -5.10 11.45
N PHE A 39 -12.15 -6.34 11.03
CA PHE A 39 -12.20 -6.73 9.61
C PHE A 39 -13.56 -7.38 9.26
N PRO A 40 -14.04 -7.25 8.00
CA PRO A 40 -13.40 -6.55 6.88
C PRO A 40 -13.45 -5.01 7.03
N ARG A 41 -12.43 -4.31 6.54
CA ARG A 41 -12.36 -2.85 6.54
C ARG A 41 -11.92 -2.28 5.20
N GLU A 42 -12.47 -1.14 4.82
CA GLU A 42 -12.02 -0.39 3.66
C GLU A 42 -10.86 0.55 4.02
N THR A 43 -9.98 0.77 3.06
CA THR A 43 -8.87 1.72 3.17
C THR A 43 -8.58 2.38 1.83
N LEU A 44 -7.95 3.56 1.87
CA LEU A 44 -7.53 4.25 0.66
C LEU A 44 -6.43 3.46 -0.05
N CYS A 45 -6.75 2.95 -1.23
CA CYS A 45 -5.84 2.22 -2.11
C CYS A 45 -6.45 2.15 -3.52
N GLY A 46 -5.62 2.12 -4.56
CA GLY A 46 -6.08 1.84 -5.93
C GLY A 46 -6.44 0.37 -6.17
N GLU A 47 -6.15 -0.51 -5.20
CA GLU A 47 -6.53 -1.92 -5.22
C GLU A 47 -6.02 -2.72 -6.42
N PHE A 48 -4.91 -2.25 -6.98
CA PHE A 48 -4.11 -2.98 -7.96
C PHE A 48 -2.99 -3.76 -7.26
N LEU A 49 -2.87 -5.03 -7.57
CA LEU A 49 -1.89 -5.98 -7.06
C LEU A 49 -0.95 -6.38 -8.20
N SER A 50 0.31 -6.03 -8.07
CA SER A 50 1.34 -6.32 -9.07
C SER A 50 1.87 -7.76 -8.97
N ARG A 51 2.70 -8.17 -9.92
CA ARG A 51 3.30 -9.52 -9.95
C ARG A 51 4.08 -9.87 -8.68
N GLU A 52 4.68 -8.89 -8.03
CA GLU A 52 5.44 -9.05 -6.79
C GLU A 52 4.56 -9.54 -5.64
N VAL A 53 3.29 -9.13 -5.63
CA VAL A 53 2.30 -9.62 -4.65
C VAL A 53 2.11 -11.12 -4.80
N ILE A 54 1.94 -11.60 -6.03
CA ILE A 54 1.72 -13.04 -6.31
C ILE A 54 2.94 -13.86 -5.93
N ALA A 55 4.14 -13.37 -6.22
CA ALA A 55 5.37 -14.05 -5.82
C ALA A 55 5.45 -14.25 -4.28
N VAL A 56 5.11 -13.20 -3.51
CA VAL A 56 5.10 -13.31 -2.05
C VAL A 56 3.95 -14.20 -1.55
N LEU A 57 2.76 -14.14 -2.15
CA LEU A 57 1.66 -15.04 -1.80
C LEU A 57 2.02 -16.51 -2.05
N ARG A 58 2.73 -16.79 -3.13
CA ARG A 58 3.24 -18.13 -3.44
C ARG A 58 4.24 -18.60 -2.38
N ASP A 59 5.17 -17.75 -1.98
CA ASP A 59 6.14 -18.05 -0.91
C ASP A 59 5.46 -18.29 0.46
N LEU A 60 4.34 -17.58 0.71
CA LEU A 60 3.49 -17.80 1.88
C LEU A 60 2.57 -19.03 1.77
N GLY A 61 2.44 -19.63 0.59
CA GLY A 61 1.48 -20.73 0.32
C GLY A 61 0.02 -20.27 0.18
N LEU A 62 -0.21 -18.96 -0.08
CA LEU A 62 -1.54 -18.32 -0.11
C LEU A 62 -2.04 -18.01 -1.53
N GLU A 63 -1.30 -18.38 -2.58
CA GLU A 63 -1.65 -18.07 -3.97
C GLU A 63 -3.00 -18.70 -4.36
N GLN A 64 -3.24 -19.95 -4.01
CA GLN A 64 -4.50 -20.64 -4.35
C GLN A 64 -5.70 -20.06 -3.59
N GLU A 65 -5.52 -19.74 -2.32
CA GLU A 65 -6.55 -19.07 -1.52
C GLU A 65 -6.91 -17.71 -2.14
N PHE A 66 -5.90 -16.91 -2.50
CA PHE A 66 -6.08 -15.62 -3.18
C PHE A 66 -6.87 -15.77 -4.50
N LEU A 67 -6.50 -16.74 -5.35
CA LEU A 67 -7.18 -16.98 -6.63
C LEU A 67 -8.63 -17.46 -6.45
N SER A 68 -8.92 -18.21 -5.38
CA SER A 68 -10.29 -18.68 -5.06
C SER A 68 -11.24 -17.52 -4.71
N LEU A 69 -10.72 -16.37 -4.31
CA LEU A 69 -11.49 -15.15 -4.03
C LEU A 69 -11.88 -14.38 -5.30
N SER A 70 -11.59 -14.93 -6.48
CA SER A 70 -11.98 -14.37 -7.79
C SER A 70 -11.51 -12.94 -8.01
N PRO A 71 -10.20 -12.64 -7.88
CA PRO A 71 -9.66 -11.32 -8.20
C PRO A 71 -9.87 -10.99 -9.69
N SER A 72 -10.09 -9.74 -10.02
CA SER A 72 -10.13 -9.29 -11.41
C SER A 72 -8.75 -9.34 -12.04
N HIS A 73 -8.60 -9.99 -13.19
CA HIS A 73 -7.34 -10.02 -13.94
C HIS A 73 -7.07 -8.66 -14.57
N ILE A 74 -5.81 -8.20 -14.53
CA ILE A 74 -5.35 -6.97 -15.16
C ILE A 74 -4.09 -7.25 -15.96
N SER A 75 -4.18 -7.10 -17.28
CA SER A 75 -3.10 -7.38 -18.22
C SER A 75 -2.60 -6.13 -18.98
N ARG A 76 -3.35 -5.03 -18.89
CA ARG A 76 -3.07 -3.80 -19.62
C ARG A 76 -3.08 -2.57 -18.72
N PHE A 77 -2.31 -1.57 -19.14
CA PHE A 77 -2.27 -0.24 -18.58
C PHE A 77 -2.61 0.77 -19.65
N THR A 78 -3.54 1.68 -19.38
CA THR A 78 -3.88 2.78 -20.27
C THR A 78 -3.74 4.11 -19.55
N LEU A 79 -2.88 4.96 -20.11
CA LEU A 79 -2.77 6.35 -19.71
C LEU A 79 -3.73 7.19 -20.53
N CYS A 80 -4.68 7.85 -19.90
CA CYS A 80 -5.60 8.82 -20.50
C CYS A 80 -5.14 10.23 -20.09
N PRO A 81 -4.32 10.91 -20.92
CA PRO A 81 -3.89 12.26 -20.62
C PRO A 81 -5.06 13.25 -20.76
N ASP A 82 -4.97 14.40 -20.11
CA ASP A 82 -5.94 15.50 -20.28
C ASP A 82 -5.88 16.13 -21.70
N ARG A 83 -4.84 15.84 -22.46
CA ARG A 83 -4.67 16.21 -23.87
C ARG A 83 -3.98 15.10 -24.64
N GLY A 84 -4.39 14.88 -25.85
CA GLY A 84 -3.87 13.82 -26.72
C GLY A 84 -4.64 12.50 -26.60
N PRO A 85 -4.30 11.50 -27.40
CA PRO A 85 -4.95 10.20 -27.41
C PRO A 85 -4.55 9.35 -26.18
N PRO A 86 -5.42 8.41 -25.76
CA PRO A 86 -5.03 7.39 -24.79
C PRO A 86 -3.88 6.53 -25.29
N LEU A 87 -2.96 6.19 -24.38
CA LEU A 87 -1.81 5.31 -24.63
C LEU A 87 -2.03 4.00 -23.89
N SER A 88 -2.29 2.93 -24.61
CA SER A 88 -2.56 1.60 -24.05
C SER A 88 -1.42 0.65 -24.32
N GLU A 89 -0.87 0.05 -23.26
CA GLU A 89 0.28 -0.86 -23.34
C GLU A 89 0.01 -2.13 -22.50
N PRO A 90 0.44 -3.30 -22.96
CA PRO A 90 0.41 -4.49 -22.13
C PRO A 90 1.36 -4.31 -20.92
N LEU A 91 0.95 -4.81 -19.76
CA LEU A 91 1.81 -4.80 -18.56
C LEU A 91 3.03 -5.72 -18.71
N GLY A 92 2.95 -6.76 -19.56
CA GLY A 92 3.97 -7.80 -19.66
C GLY A 92 3.96 -8.83 -18.52
N PHE A 93 2.97 -8.73 -17.65
CA PHE A 93 2.69 -9.66 -16.56
C PHE A 93 1.19 -9.61 -16.21
N THR A 94 0.70 -10.58 -15.48
CA THR A 94 -0.65 -10.53 -14.91
C THR A 94 -0.63 -9.81 -13.58
N GLY A 95 -1.37 -8.71 -13.49
CA GLY A 95 -1.75 -8.05 -12.26
C GLY A 95 -3.17 -8.45 -11.87
N TYR A 96 -3.60 -8.02 -10.70
CA TYR A 96 -4.94 -8.30 -10.19
C TYR A 96 -5.56 -7.08 -9.54
N GLY A 97 -6.89 -6.98 -9.65
CA GLY A 97 -7.71 -6.05 -8.90
C GLY A 97 -8.44 -6.78 -7.78
N MET A 98 -8.26 -6.35 -6.53
CA MET A 98 -8.96 -6.92 -5.37
C MET A 98 -9.17 -5.86 -4.31
N LYS A 99 -10.38 -5.83 -3.73
CA LYS A 99 -10.68 -4.94 -2.61
C LYS A 99 -9.76 -5.21 -1.43
N ARG A 100 -9.31 -4.13 -0.80
CA ARG A 100 -8.50 -4.23 0.41
C ARG A 100 -9.23 -4.91 1.56
N SER A 101 -10.54 -4.76 1.64
CA SER A 101 -11.37 -5.47 2.62
C SER A 101 -11.29 -7.00 2.47
N THR A 102 -11.26 -7.52 1.24
CA THR A 102 -11.12 -8.93 0.93
C THR A 102 -9.68 -9.41 1.15
N PHE A 103 -8.71 -8.70 0.56
CA PHE A 103 -7.30 -9.08 0.62
C PHE A 103 -6.71 -9.03 2.04
N ASP A 104 -6.98 -7.93 2.77
CA ASP A 104 -6.45 -7.76 4.12
C ASP A 104 -7.04 -8.80 5.08
N ARG A 105 -8.34 -9.14 4.93
CA ARG A 105 -8.99 -10.19 5.74
C ARG A 105 -8.35 -11.55 5.50
N MET A 106 -8.14 -11.95 4.25
CA MET A 106 -7.46 -13.20 3.89
C MET A 106 -6.10 -13.31 4.61
N LEU A 107 -5.26 -12.28 4.49
CA LEU A 107 -3.94 -12.29 5.13
C LEU A 107 -4.04 -12.36 6.67
N LEU A 108 -5.01 -11.68 7.27
CA LEU A 108 -5.16 -11.68 8.73
C LEU A 108 -5.67 -13.03 9.25
N GLU A 109 -6.58 -13.68 8.54
CA GLU A 109 -7.07 -15.03 8.84
C GLU A 109 -5.93 -16.05 8.70
N SER A 110 -5.13 -15.92 7.65
CA SER A 110 -3.93 -16.73 7.48
C SER A 110 -2.93 -16.52 8.64
N ALA A 111 -2.75 -15.29 9.11
CA ALA A 111 -1.89 -15.04 10.28
C ALA A 111 -2.37 -15.81 11.52
N ARG A 112 -3.70 -15.89 11.75
CA ARG A 112 -4.26 -16.71 12.84
C ARG A 112 -3.92 -18.20 12.69
N SER A 113 -4.01 -18.74 11.47
CA SER A 113 -3.68 -20.13 11.23
C SER A 113 -2.21 -20.48 11.50
N TYR A 114 -1.32 -19.48 11.42
CA TYR A 114 0.08 -19.60 11.83
C TYR A 114 0.33 -19.35 13.33
N GLY A 115 -0.73 -19.29 14.15
CA GLY A 115 -0.63 -19.14 15.60
C GLY A 115 -0.36 -17.71 16.09
N VAL A 116 -0.52 -16.70 15.23
CA VAL A 116 -0.41 -15.30 15.63
C VAL A 116 -1.57 -14.92 16.55
N SER A 117 -1.27 -14.40 17.73
CA SER A 117 -2.28 -13.80 18.61
C SER A 117 -2.71 -12.44 18.05
N ILE A 118 -4.01 -12.25 17.79
CA ILE A 118 -4.52 -11.01 17.20
C ILE A 118 -5.46 -10.32 18.16
N ILE A 119 -5.14 -9.06 18.48
CA ILE A 119 -5.99 -8.18 19.30
C ILE A 119 -6.60 -7.13 18.37
N GLN A 120 -7.92 -7.24 18.13
CA GLN A 120 -8.69 -6.30 17.31
C GLN A 120 -10.16 -6.24 17.78
N PRO A 121 -10.82 -5.08 17.76
CA PRO A 121 -10.21 -3.76 17.53
C PRO A 121 -9.39 -3.30 18.75
N ALA A 122 -8.20 -2.75 18.51
CA ALA A 122 -7.34 -2.24 19.57
C ALA A 122 -6.45 -1.09 19.06
N ASP A 123 -6.60 0.09 19.63
CA ASP A 123 -5.75 1.25 19.36
C ASP A 123 -4.53 1.24 20.27
N VAL A 124 -3.34 1.32 19.68
CA VAL A 124 -2.10 1.52 20.45
C VAL A 124 -2.02 2.98 20.87
N GLU A 125 -2.19 3.24 22.17
CA GLU A 125 -2.15 4.58 22.74
C GLU A 125 -0.73 5.06 23.02
N SER A 126 0.12 4.15 23.51
CA SER A 126 1.51 4.48 23.80
C SER A 126 2.45 3.31 23.59
N GLU A 127 3.70 3.65 23.32
CA GLU A 127 4.84 2.75 23.27
C GLU A 127 5.86 3.19 24.29
N VAL A 128 6.36 2.25 25.08
CA VAL A 128 7.45 2.45 26.02
C VAL A 128 8.59 1.49 25.68
N ARG A 129 9.76 2.05 25.44
CA ARG A 129 10.98 1.26 25.27
C ARG A 129 11.47 0.79 26.64
N LEU A 130 11.57 -0.53 26.81
CA LEU A 130 12.17 -1.19 27.97
C LEU A 130 13.62 -1.57 27.66
N GLU A 131 14.38 -1.94 28.69
CA GLU A 131 15.73 -2.45 28.54
C GLU A 131 15.77 -3.65 27.58
N ASP A 132 14.88 -4.63 27.79
CA ASP A 132 14.85 -5.89 27.04
C ASP A 132 13.79 -5.91 25.92
N GLY A 133 13.05 -4.84 25.70
CA GLY A 133 11.97 -4.91 24.72
C GLY A 133 11.10 -3.67 24.64
N PHE A 134 9.83 -3.91 24.48
CA PHE A 134 8.80 -2.90 24.28
C PHE A 134 7.55 -3.24 25.08
N GLU A 135 6.88 -2.21 25.56
CA GLU A 135 5.54 -2.30 26.15
C GLU A 135 4.60 -1.39 25.37
N PHE A 136 3.44 -1.91 25.02
CA PHE A 136 2.37 -1.19 24.33
C PHE A 136 1.13 -1.14 25.20
N LEU A 137 0.57 0.05 25.42
CA LEU A 137 -0.76 0.21 25.97
C LEU A 137 -1.76 0.27 24.84
N CYS A 138 -2.70 -0.67 24.84
CA CYS A 138 -3.67 -0.86 23.78
C CYS A 138 -5.07 -0.65 24.34
N ARG A 139 -5.82 0.30 23.78
CA ARG A 139 -7.24 0.51 24.12
C ARG A 139 -8.09 -0.45 23.31
N THR A 140 -8.85 -1.29 23.99
CA THR A 140 -9.84 -2.20 23.42
C THR A 140 -11.25 -1.83 23.92
N PRO A 141 -12.33 -2.38 23.34
CA PRO A 141 -13.69 -2.19 23.88
C PRO A 141 -13.85 -2.63 25.33
N GLU A 142 -13.07 -3.63 25.75
CA GLU A 142 -13.10 -4.18 27.12
C GLU A 142 -12.19 -3.40 28.09
N GLY A 143 -11.47 -2.39 27.64
CA GLY A 143 -10.57 -1.57 28.45
C GLY A 143 -9.11 -1.61 27.97
N ILE A 144 -8.21 -1.14 28.82
CA ILE A 144 -6.78 -1.08 28.50
C ILE A 144 -6.14 -2.47 28.66
N ARG A 145 -5.40 -2.88 27.64
CA ARG A 145 -4.54 -4.07 27.64
C ARG A 145 -3.09 -3.67 27.46
N THR A 146 -2.21 -4.31 28.21
CA THR A 146 -0.76 -4.16 28.06
C THR A 146 -0.21 -5.36 27.27
N VAL A 147 0.54 -5.07 26.20
CA VAL A 147 1.21 -6.06 25.36
C VAL A 147 2.72 -5.82 25.42
N ARG A 148 3.49 -6.85 25.75
CA ARG A 148 4.96 -6.79 25.83
C ARG A 148 5.59 -7.70 24.81
N GLY A 149 6.69 -7.24 24.17
CA GLY A 149 7.49 -8.05 23.27
C GLY A 149 8.95 -7.65 23.28
N ARG A 150 9.80 -8.62 23.02
CA ARG A 150 11.25 -8.39 22.84
C ARG A 150 11.53 -7.50 21.62
N TRP A 151 10.78 -7.68 20.55
CA TRP A 151 10.88 -6.93 19.30
C TRP A 151 9.57 -6.22 18.98
N ALA A 152 9.66 -5.14 18.22
CA ALA A 152 8.50 -4.41 17.74
C ALA A 152 8.57 -4.14 16.24
N VAL A 153 7.45 -4.34 15.56
CA VAL A 153 7.28 -4.07 14.12
C VAL A 153 6.18 -3.03 13.94
N GLY A 154 6.53 -1.88 13.37
CA GLY A 154 5.58 -0.82 13.04
C GLY A 154 5.02 -1.01 11.61
N ALA A 155 3.80 -1.51 11.51
CA ALA A 155 3.08 -1.75 10.26
C ALA A 155 1.78 -0.94 10.16
N TYR A 156 1.69 0.17 10.89
CA TYR A 156 0.49 0.98 11.10
C TYR A 156 0.11 1.90 9.92
N GLY A 157 0.79 1.74 8.79
CA GLY A 157 0.48 2.45 7.54
C GLY A 157 1.04 3.87 7.47
N ARG A 158 0.36 4.74 6.71
CA ARG A 158 0.86 6.07 6.32
C ARG A 158 1.04 7.04 7.47
N SER A 159 0.20 6.95 8.48
CA SER A 159 0.21 7.84 9.65
C SER A 159 -0.43 7.17 10.85
N SER A 160 0.12 7.46 12.02
CA SER A 160 -0.38 6.98 13.31
C SER A 160 -0.09 8.05 14.37
N PRO A 161 -0.85 8.11 15.48
CA PRO A 161 -0.45 8.85 16.67
C PRO A 161 0.95 8.48 17.15
N LEU A 162 1.39 7.24 16.94
CA LEU A 162 2.75 6.77 17.25
C LEU A 162 3.85 7.56 16.51
N ASP A 163 3.60 8.09 15.31
CA ASP A 163 4.58 8.93 14.61
C ASP A 163 4.99 10.17 15.42
N ARG A 164 4.04 10.75 16.18
CA ARG A 164 4.32 11.89 17.06
C ARG A 164 5.05 11.46 18.32
N GLN A 165 4.67 10.34 18.92
CA GLN A 165 5.31 9.80 20.14
C GLN A 165 6.76 9.40 19.85
N LEU A 166 6.99 8.75 18.71
CA LEU A 166 8.32 8.40 18.21
C LEU A 166 9.11 9.61 17.70
N LYS A 167 8.51 10.82 17.72
CA LYS A 167 9.11 12.09 17.25
C LYS A 167 9.63 12.00 15.81
N ARG A 168 8.91 11.28 14.94
CA ARG A 168 9.32 11.12 13.54
C ARG A 168 9.26 12.49 12.82
N PRO A 169 10.30 12.87 12.07
CA PRO A 169 10.43 14.24 11.52
C PRO A 169 9.29 14.68 10.61
N PHE A 170 8.61 13.74 9.96
CA PHE A 170 7.48 14.03 9.08
C PHE A 170 6.14 14.17 9.81
N ALA A 171 6.07 13.82 11.09
CA ALA A 171 4.83 13.91 11.85
C ALA A 171 4.35 15.36 11.92
N GLY A 172 3.15 15.62 11.39
CA GLY A 172 2.60 16.98 11.30
C GLY A 172 2.93 17.76 10.02
N THR A 173 3.74 17.21 9.08
CA THR A 173 4.00 17.83 7.80
C THR A 173 2.72 17.98 6.98
N ARG A 174 2.45 19.20 6.51
CA ARG A 174 1.33 19.50 5.62
C ARG A 174 1.82 19.47 4.17
N THR A 175 1.36 18.48 3.40
CA THR A 175 1.76 18.30 2.00
C THR A 175 0.77 18.89 1.01
N GLY A 176 -0.47 19.10 1.44
CA GLY A 176 -1.56 19.46 0.54
C GLY A 176 -1.97 18.36 -0.45
N LEU A 177 -1.44 17.14 -0.30
CA LEU A 177 -1.81 16.00 -1.14
C LEU A 177 -2.89 15.17 -0.45
N ASN A 178 -4.03 14.98 -1.13
CA ASN A 178 -5.15 14.19 -0.66
C ASN A 178 -5.36 12.98 -1.56
N GLY A 179 -5.73 11.87 -0.96
CA GLY A 179 -6.17 10.68 -1.68
C GLY A 179 -7.63 10.38 -1.38
N ILE A 180 -8.38 9.96 -2.39
CA ILE A 180 -9.81 9.68 -2.28
C ILE A 180 -10.13 8.44 -3.12
N LYS A 181 -10.99 7.57 -2.57
CA LYS A 181 -11.46 6.34 -3.23
C LYS A 181 -12.96 6.20 -3.11
N PHE A 182 -13.54 5.68 -4.19
CA PHE A 182 -14.91 5.16 -4.23
C PHE A 182 -14.91 3.75 -4.81
N HIS A 183 -15.92 2.98 -4.45
CA HIS A 183 -16.33 1.79 -5.19
C HIS A 183 -17.63 2.07 -5.92
N VAL A 184 -17.69 1.71 -7.19
CA VAL A 184 -18.89 1.78 -8.03
C VAL A 184 -19.17 0.44 -8.67
N PRO A 185 -20.43 0.09 -9.00
CA PRO A 185 -20.69 -1.11 -9.80
C PRO A 185 -19.93 -1.04 -11.13
N ALA A 186 -19.16 -2.06 -11.47
CA ALA A 186 -18.37 -2.07 -12.69
C ALA A 186 -19.22 -1.88 -13.96
N SER A 187 -20.47 -2.39 -13.94
CA SER A 187 -21.44 -2.28 -15.02
C SER A 187 -21.87 -0.83 -15.32
N THR A 188 -21.60 0.11 -14.41
CA THR A 188 -21.94 1.53 -14.64
C THR A 188 -20.86 2.27 -15.42
N LEU A 189 -19.68 1.71 -15.55
CA LEU A 189 -18.56 2.30 -16.29
C LEU A 189 -18.56 1.85 -17.74
N ALA A 190 -18.28 2.76 -18.68
CA ALA A 190 -18.05 2.42 -20.09
C ALA A 190 -16.57 2.07 -20.33
N ILE A 191 -16.14 0.94 -19.76
CA ILE A 191 -14.79 0.41 -19.95
C ILE A 191 -14.90 -0.75 -20.95
N ASP A 192 -14.17 -0.62 -22.07
CA ASP A 192 -14.21 -1.60 -23.16
C ASP A 192 -13.58 -2.96 -22.76
N ARG A 193 -12.67 -2.94 -21.78
CA ARG A 193 -11.90 -4.12 -21.34
C ARG A 193 -11.88 -4.22 -19.82
N SER A 194 -12.31 -5.34 -19.29
CA SER A 194 -12.27 -5.59 -17.84
C SER A 194 -10.87 -5.87 -17.28
N ASP A 195 -9.91 -6.22 -18.15
CA ASP A 195 -8.52 -6.56 -17.81
C ASP A 195 -7.56 -5.37 -17.89
N GLU A 196 -8.07 -4.14 -17.68
CA GLU A 196 -7.32 -2.91 -17.85
C GLU A 196 -7.31 -2.06 -16.57
N ILE A 197 -6.16 -1.46 -16.29
CA ILE A 197 -6.05 -0.35 -15.36
C ILE A 197 -5.91 0.96 -16.14
N LEU A 198 -6.81 1.89 -15.90
CA LEU A 198 -6.85 3.22 -16.52
C LEU A 198 -6.27 4.25 -15.57
N ILE A 199 -5.37 5.08 -16.04
CA ILE A 199 -4.84 6.24 -15.30
C ILE A 199 -5.20 7.51 -16.06
N CYS A 200 -6.16 8.26 -15.55
CA CYS A 200 -6.61 9.52 -16.14
C CYS A 200 -5.97 10.70 -15.41
N THR A 201 -5.41 11.66 -16.15
CA THR A 201 -4.72 12.80 -15.57
C THR A 201 -5.44 14.11 -15.80
N GLY A 202 -5.29 15.06 -14.88
CA GLY A 202 -5.81 16.41 -14.96
C GLY A 202 -4.91 17.42 -14.22
N PRO A 203 -5.23 18.70 -14.20
CA PRO A 203 -4.45 19.72 -13.49
C PRO A 203 -4.37 19.46 -11.99
N GLY A 204 -3.20 18.97 -11.51
CA GLY A 204 -2.97 18.66 -10.10
C GLY A 204 -3.71 17.43 -9.57
N ILE A 205 -4.20 16.56 -10.45
CA ILE A 205 -4.94 15.34 -10.11
C ILE A 205 -4.58 14.22 -11.08
N TYR A 206 -4.56 12.98 -10.59
CA TYR A 206 -4.70 11.80 -11.42
C TYR A 206 -5.64 10.79 -10.75
N CYS A 207 -6.33 10.01 -11.56
CA CYS A 207 -7.31 9.02 -11.13
C CYS A 207 -6.98 7.66 -11.73
N GLY A 208 -6.88 6.63 -10.90
CA GLY A 208 -6.82 5.24 -11.30
C GLY A 208 -8.21 4.62 -11.28
N VAL A 209 -8.55 3.86 -12.33
CA VAL A 209 -9.80 3.09 -12.42
C VAL A 209 -9.46 1.66 -12.84
N ASN A 210 -9.92 0.68 -12.09
CA ASN A 210 -9.78 -0.73 -12.43
C ASN A 210 -10.89 -1.58 -11.78
N HIS A 211 -11.16 -2.72 -12.39
CA HIS A 211 -12.07 -3.70 -11.82
C HIS A 211 -11.44 -4.38 -10.61
N VAL A 212 -12.28 -4.75 -9.63
CA VAL A 212 -11.94 -5.52 -8.45
C VAL A 212 -12.96 -6.64 -8.26
N ASP A 213 -12.80 -7.46 -7.23
CA ASP A 213 -13.71 -8.54 -6.91
C ASP A 213 -15.17 -8.08 -6.71
N GLY A 214 -16.12 -9.01 -6.89
CA GLY A 214 -17.56 -8.81 -6.64
C GLY A 214 -18.25 -7.82 -7.60
N GLY A 215 -17.84 -7.77 -8.88
CA GLY A 215 -18.50 -6.92 -9.91
C GLY A 215 -18.38 -5.42 -9.66
N THR A 216 -17.33 -5.03 -8.96
CA THR A 216 -17.08 -3.66 -8.52
C THR A 216 -15.88 -3.07 -9.26
N ALA A 217 -15.85 -1.78 -9.44
CA ALA A 217 -14.66 -1.04 -9.88
C ALA A 217 -14.23 -0.05 -8.80
N THR A 218 -12.91 0.10 -8.66
CA THR A 218 -12.29 1.13 -7.83
C THR A 218 -12.05 2.37 -8.66
N VAL A 219 -12.48 3.52 -8.16
CA VAL A 219 -12.15 4.86 -8.66
C VAL A 219 -11.36 5.55 -7.56
N CYS A 220 -10.05 5.65 -7.75
CA CYS A 220 -9.13 6.17 -6.73
C CYS A 220 -8.27 7.28 -7.31
N PHE A 221 -8.26 8.44 -6.68
CA PHE A 221 -7.46 9.56 -7.15
C PHE A 221 -6.58 10.16 -6.06
N LEU A 222 -5.47 10.72 -6.52
CA LEU A 222 -4.58 11.61 -5.76
C LEU A 222 -4.70 13.00 -6.34
N GLU A 223 -4.89 13.99 -5.47
CA GLU A 223 -5.00 15.37 -5.86
C GLU A 223 -4.13 16.29 -5.01
N GLN A 224 -3.69 17.38 -5.61
CA GLN A 224 -3.15 18.52 -4.90
C GLN A 224 -4.32 19.39 -4.42
N ARG A 225 -4.41 19.61 -3.09
CA ARG A 225 -5.46 20.43 -2.49
C ARG A 225 -5.43 21.83 -3.09
N ARG A 226 -6.60 22.28 -3.56
CA ARG A 226 -6.81 23.65 -4.02
C ARG A 226 -7.45 24.47 -2.90
N ARG A 227 -7.49 25.80 -3.09
CA ARG A 227 -8.10 26.72 -2.12
C ARG A 227 -9.63 26.74 -2.19
N ASP A 228 -10.18 26.33 -3.33
CA ASP A 228 -11.61 26.13 -3.51
C ASP A 228 -12.05 24.87 -2.75
N ASP A 229 -13.03 25.01 -1.89
CA ASP A 229 -13.55 23.95 -1.00
C ASP A 229 -14.41 22.92 -1.78
N GLN A 230 -13.93 22.46 -2.96
CA GLN A 230 -14.66 21.46 -3.73
C GLN A 230 -14.69 20.13 -2.98
N ARG A 231 -15.91 19.62 -2.80
CA ARG A 231 -16.14 18.30 -2.21
C ARG A 231 -15.57 17.21 -3.11
N PRO A 232 -15.11 16.07 -2.56
CA PRO A 232 -14.52 14.96 -3.32
C PRO A 232 -15.32 14.54 -4.57
N ARG A 233 -16.66 14.50 -4.48
CA ARG A 233 -17.52 14.17 -5.61
C ARG A 233 -17.48 15.21 -6.74
N GLY A 234 -17.35 16.49 -6.39
CA GLY A 234 -17.15 17.57 -7.37
C GLY A 234 -15.86 17.42 -8.16
N ARG A 235 -14.81 16.90 -7.52
CA ARG A 235 -13.53 16.65 -8.20
C ARG A 235 -13.62 15.55 -9.28
N VAL A 236 -14.48 14.56 -9.07
CA VAL A 236 -14.76 13.53 -10.11
C VAL A 236 -15.38 14.17 -11.34
N ARG A 237 -16.36 15.07 -11.14
CA ARG A 237 -17.02 15.79 -12.25
C ARG A 237 -16.07 16.73 -12.97
N GLU A 238 -15.28 17.51 -12.23
CA GLU A 238 -14.25 18.37 -12.81
C GLU A 238 -13.23 17.58 -13.64
N LEU A 239 -12.81 16.41 -13.16
CA LEU A 239 -11.93 15.55 -13.95
C LEU A 239 -12.61 15.07 -15.24
N ALA A 240 -13.89 14.72 -15.19
CA ALA A 240 -14.66 14.36 -16.38
C ALA A 240 -14.78 15.52 -17.38
N GLU A 241 -14.89 16.75 -16.90
CA GLU A 241 -14.94 17.94 -17.75
C GLU A 241 -13.59 18.23 -18.44
N CYS A 242 -12.48 17.98 -17.77
CA CYS A 242 -11.15 18.33 -18.28
C CYS A 242 -10.37 17.17 -18.90
N ASN A 243 -10.85 15.92 -18.81
CA ASN A 243 -10.21 14.74 -19.39
C ASN A 243 -11.20 13.94 -20.24
N PRO A 244 -11.12 14.02 -21.58
CA PRO A 244 -12.06 13.32 -22.49
C PRO A 244 -12.06 11.79 -22.32
N GLY A 245 -10.90 11.18 -22.01
CA GLY A 245 -10.82 9.75 -21.75
C GLY A 245 -11.59 9.36 -20.49
N PHE A 246 -11.46 10.13 -19.41
CA PHE A 246 -12.24 9.93 -18.19
C PHE A 246 -13.72 10.18 -18.39
N ALA A 247 -14.09 11.24 -19.13
CA ALA A 247 -15.49 11.53 -19.47
C ALA A 247 -16.17 10.37 -20.20
N ARG A 248 -15.42 9.69 -21.09
CA ARG A 248 -15.95 8.55 -21.85
C ARG A 248 -16.32 7.37 -20.95
N ILE A 249 -15.51 7.10 -19.91
CA ILE A 249 -15.76 5.96 -19.02
C ILE A 249 -16.75 6.27 -17.90
N MET A 250 -16.87 7.53 -17.48
CA MET A 250 -17.77 7.97 -16.43
C MET A 250 -19.16 8.30 -16.98
N THR A 251 -19.97 7.25 -17.21
CA THR A 251 -21.35 7.42 -17.67
C THR A 251 -22.21 8.21 -16.67
N PRO A 252 -23.39 8.70 -17.03
CA PRO A 252 -24.33 9.30 -16.08
C PRO A 252 -24.68 8.36 -14.92
N ASP A 253 -24.74 7.04 -15.16
CA ASP A 253 -24.98 6.03 -14.13
C ASP A 253 -23.79 5.90 -13.17
N ALA A 254 -22.57 5.93 -13.69
CA ALA A 254 -21.36 5.94 -12.87
C ALA A 254 -21.28 7.19 -11.99
N LEU A 255 -21.62 8.37 -12.52
CA LEU A 255 -21.66 9.61 -11.74
C LEU A 255 -22.73 9.55 -10.63
N ARG A 256 -23.91 8.97 -10.92
CA ARG A 256 -24.93 8.71 -9.89
C ARG A 256 -24.43 7.72 -8.84
N ALA A 257 -23.73 6.69 -9.27
CA ALA A 257 -23.13 5.72 -8.34
C ALA A 257 -22.10 6.39 -7.42
N VAL A 258 -21.25 7.29 -7.94
CA VAL A 258 -20.30 8.08 -7.13
C VAL A 258 -21.03 8.95 -6.10
N ASP A 259 -22.18 9.54 -6.45
CA ASP A 259 -22.96 10.38 -5.52
C ASP A 259 -23.44 9.58 -4.30
N ASN A 260 -23.74 8.30 -4.49
CA ASN A 260 -24.25 7.42 -3.44
C ASN A 260 -23.13 6.58 -2.77
N ALA A 261 -21.93 6.53 -3.35
CA ALA A 261 -20.83 5.72 -2.83
C ALA A 261 -20.29 6.28 -1.51
N THR A 262 -19.80 5.36 -0.66
CA THR A 262 -19.01 5.74 0.52
C THR A 262 -17.66 6.28 0.08
N ILE A 263 -17.26 7.41 0.66
CA ILE A 263 -15.97 8.06 0.40
C ILE A 263 -14.94 7.55 1.40
N HIS A 264 -13.84 7.02 0.88
CA HIS A 264 -12.66 6.71 1.68
C HIS A 264 -11.55 7.68 1.31
N GLY A 265 -11.12 8.50 2.25
CA GLY A 265 -10.15 9.56 1.97
C GLY A 265 -9.10 9.73 3.06
N THR A 266 -8.00 10.34 2.70
CA THR A 266 -6.96 10.79 3.61
C THR A 266 -6.31 12.05 3.06
N GLY A 267 -5.94 12.96 3.96
CA GLY A 267 -5.20 14.16 3.62
C GLY A 267 -3.73 14.08 4.01
N ASN A 268 -2.96 15.06 3.52
CA ASN A 268 -1.56 15.25 3.87
C ASN A 268 -0.68 14.01 3.64
N ILE A 269 -0.83 13.35 2.49
CA ILE A 269 -0.03 12.17 2.16
C ILE A 269 1.42 12.61 1.97
N TYR A 270 2.31 12.11 2.83
CA TYR A 270 3.74 12.42 2.81
C TYR A 270 4.54 11.34 2.10
N PHE A 271 5.17 11.69 0.98
CA PHE A 271 6.02 10.82 0.18
C PHE A 271 7.51 10.99 0.45
N GLY A 272 7.87 11.86 1.39
CA GLY A 272 9.26 12.13 1.76
C GLY A 272 9.95 10.98 2.51
N PRO A 273 11.23 11.17 2.88
CA PRO A 273 12.03 10.15 3.58
C PRO A 273 11.42 9.77 4.93
N ARG A 274 11.53 8.47 5.27
CA ARG A 274 11.17 7.93 6.58
C ARG A 274 12.28 7.00 7.05
N SER A 275 12.52 6.96 8.35
CA SER A 275 13.40 5.95 8.94
C SER A 275 12.70 4.59 8.91
N VAL A 276 13.40 3.55 8.50
CA VAL A 276 12.91 2.16 8.52
C VAL A 276 13.16 1.46 9.85
N VAL A 277 13.92 2.10 10.75
CA VAL A 277 14.06 1.70 12.15
C VAL A 277 13.95 2.96 13.00
N GLU A 278 13.01 2.99 13.89
CA GLU A 278 12.75 4.14 14.75
C GLU A 278 12.71 3.72 16.20
N ARG A 279 13.67 4.19 17.01
CA ARG A 279 13.83 3.82 18.43
C ARG A 279 13.82 2.30 18.66
N GLY A 280 14.39 1.53 17.72
CA GLY A 280 14.45 0.06 17.80
C GLY A 280 13.22 -0.66 17.25
N MET A 281 12.16 0.06 16.85
CA MET A 281 11.01 -0.51 16.15
C MET A 281 11.31 -0.62 14.65
N LEU A 282 11.11 -1.80 14.07
CA LEU A 282 11.33 -2.09 12.65
C LEU A 282 10.08 -1.73 11.85
N MET A 283 10.19 -0.80 10.91
CA MET A 283 9.05 -0.29 10.13
C MET A 283 8.87 -1.08 8.84
N VAL A 284 7.64 -1.47 8.52
CA VAL A 284 7.29 -2.16 7.27
C VAL A 284 6.13 -1.47 6.56
N GLY A 285 6.01 -1.66 5.25
CA GLY A 285 4.98 -1.04 4.41
C GLY A 285 5.06 0.49 4.43
N ASP A 286 3.91 1.15 4.42
CA ASP A 286 3.82 2.62 4.40
C ASP A 286 4.43 3.29 5.65
N ALA A 287 4.52 2.59 6.77
CA ALA A 287 5.23 3.09 7.95
C ALA A 287 6.75 3.22 7.69
N ALA A 288 7.33 2.34 6.88
CA ALA A 288 8.71 2.44 6.40
C ALA A 288 8.86 3.47 5.28
N ARG A 289 7.96 3.44 4.29
CA ARG A 289 7.98 4.36 3.15
C ARG A 289 6.68 4.33 2.37
N VAL A 290 6.07 5.48 2.15
CA VAL A 290 4.95 5.60 1.22
C VAL A 290 5.52 5.75 -0.19
N ILE A 291 5.13 4.87 -1.10
CA ILE A 291 5.45 4.97 -2.52
C ILE A 291 4.35 5.73 -3.26
N ALA A 292 4.69 6.41 -4.34
CA ALA A 292 3.72 7.08 -5.19
C ALA A 292 2.68 6.08 -5.73
N PRO A 293 1.37 6.32 -5.53
CA PRO A 293 0.32 5.37 -5.93
C PRO A 293 0.33 5.03 -7.42
N LEU A 294 0.78 5.96 -8.25
CA LEU A 294 0.95 5.77 -9.70
C LEU A 294 1.83 4.57 -10.06
N ALA A 295 2.82 4.27 -9.22
CA ALA A 295 3.66 3.09 -9.43
C ALA A 295 2.86 1.78 -9.29
N GLY A 296 1.70 1.79 -8.61
CA GLY A 296 0.87 0.61 -8.39
C GLY A 296 1.59 -0.51 -7.62
N ASP A 297 2.60 -0.19 -6.81
CA ASP A 297 3.50 -1.16 -6.16
C ASP A 297 3.52 -1.06 -4.62
N GLY A 298 2.63 -0.28 -4.03
CA GLY A 298 2.61 -0.09 -2.57
C GLY A 298 2.38 -1.38 -1.80
N ILE A 299 1.47 -2.24 -2.26
CA ILE A 299 1.20 -3.55 -1.64
C ILE A 299 2.37 -4.50 -1.90
N GLY A 300 2.93 -4.50 -3.11
CA GLY A 300 4.13 -5.29 -3.44
C GLY A 300 5.30 -4.97 -2.52
N MET A 301 5.63 -3.68 -2.35
CA MET A 301 6.66 -3.24 -1.40
C MET A 301 6.36 -3.62 0.05
N ALA A 302 5.08 -3.53 0.46
CA ALA A 302 4.66 -3.89 1.82
C ALA A 302 4.92 -5.38 2.10
N LEU A 303 4.54 -6.27 1.18
CA LEU A 303 4.73 -7.71 1.30
C LEU A 303 6.21 -8.11 1.19
N GLN A 304 6.95 -7.53 0.25
CA GLN A 304 8.40 -7.79 0.13
C GLN A 304 9.19 -7.27 1.33
N GLY A 305 8.78 -6.12 1.91
CA GLY A 305 9.36 -5.63 3.16
C GLY A 305 9.11 -6.58 4.34
N ALA A 306 7.92 -7.18 4.40
CA ALA A 306 7.59 -8.20 5.39
C ALA A 306 8.39 -9.51 5.17
N GLN A 307 8.56 -9.94 3.92
CA GLN A 307 9.39 -11.09 3.56
C GLN A 307 10.87 -10.87 3.94
N LEU A 308 11.41 -9.68 3.63
CA LEU A 308 12.75 -9.29 4.06
C LEU A 308 12.90 -9.39 5.59
N LEU A 309 11.93 -8.83 6.32
CA LEU A 309 11.93 -8.88 7.78
C LEU A 309 11.92 -10.33 8.28
N GLY A 310 11.10 -11.19 7.70
CA GLY A 310 11.07 -12.62 8.03
C GLY A 310 12.40 -13.30 7.86
N ARG A 311 13.11 -13.08 6.75
CA ARG A 311 14.46 -13.62 6.50
C ARG A 311 15.48 -13.14 7.53
N ILE A 312 15.40 -11.88 7.94
CA ILE A 312 16.28 -11.31 8.96
C ILE A 312 16.03 -11.96 10.32
N PHE A 313 14.78 -12.15 10.70
CA PHE A 313 14.43 -12.84 11.95
C PHE A 313 14.78 -14.33 11.90
N GLU A 314 14.64 -15.00 10.76
CA GLU A 314 15.08 -16.38 10.59
C GLU A 314 16.60 -16.50 10.79
N HIS A 315 17.38 -15.56 10.25
CA HIS A 315 18.83 -15.51 10.48
C HIS A 315 19.16 -15.25 11.94
N GLU A 316 18.54 -14.23 12.58
CA GLU A 316 18.75 -13.90 13.99
C GLU A 316 18.44 -15.09 14.91
N ARG A 317 17.45 -15.93 14.57
CA ARG A 317 17.12 -17.12 15.35
C ARG A 317 18.19 -18.20 15.25
N ARG A 318 18.80 -18.37 14.07
CA ARG A 318 19.86 -19.37 13.82
C ARG A 318 21.22 -18.94 14.34
N ALA A 319 21.53 -17.64 14.18
CA ALA A 319 22.80 -17.03 14.53
C ALA A 319 22.55 -15.65 15.14
N PRO A 320 22.25 -15.55 16.44
CA PRO A 320 21.95 -14.28 17.09
C PRO A 320 23.12 -13.29 17.01
N GLU A 321 22.90 -12.17 16.35
CA GLU A 321 23.88 -11.07 16.21
C GLU A 321 23.58 -9.91 17.18
N GLY A 322 22.42 -9.94 17.81
CA GLY A 322 21.95 -8.89 18.69
C GLY A 322 21.22 -7.75 17.99
N ARG A 323 20.61 -6.90 18.81
CA ARG A 323 19.67 -5.89 18.34
C ARG A 323 20.27 -4.90 17.33
N GLU A 324 21.41 -4.32 17.65
CA GLU A 324 22.03 -3.29 16.79
C GLU A 324 22.42 -3.86 15.42
N ALA A 325 23.00 -5.05 15.39
CA ALA A 325 23.38 -5.70 14.14
C ALA A 325 22.15 -6.03 13.29
N LEU A 326 21.08 -6.55 13.90
CA LEU A 326 19.81 -6.81 13.21
C LEU A 326 19.21 -5.52 12.61
N GLU A 327 19.16 -4.44 13.38
CA GLU A 327 18.66 -3.14 12.91
C GLU A 327 19.48 -2.58 11.75
N GLN A 328 20.80 -2.65 11.83
CA GLN A 328 21.72 -2.21 10.77
C GLN A 328 21.56 -3.06 9.51
N ARG A 329 21.42 -4.39 9.67
CA ARG A 329 21.15 -5.32 8.57
C ARG A 329 19.83 -4.95 7.90
N TYR A 330 18.75 -4.75 8.67
CA TYR A 330 17.45 -4.38 8.12
C TYR A 330 17.51 -3.07 7.33
N ARG A 331 18.16 -2.01 7.84
CA ARG A 331 18.35 -0.74 7.12
C ARG A 331 19.04 -0.93 5.78
N ARG A 332 20.18 -1.66 5.79
CA ARG A 332 21.00 -1.89 4.60
C ARG A 332 20.24 -2.68 3.52
N GLU A 333 19.64 -3.80 3.90
CA GLU A 333 18.93 -4.65 2.95
C GLU A 333 17.64 -4.00 2.43
N TRP A 334 16.93 -3.27 3.28
CA TRP A 334 15.77 -2.50 2.86
C TRP A 334 16.15 -1.42 1.84
N GLU A 335 17.22 -0.67 2.09
CA GLU A 335 17.68 0.35 1.15
C GLU A 335 18.14 -0.26 -0.18
N LYS A 336 18.86 -1.34 -0.15
CA LYS A 336 19.27 -2.09 -1.35
C LYS A 336 18.06 -2.52 -2.19
N LEU A 337 17.01 -3.01 -1.54
CA LEU A 337 15.83 -3.54 -2.20
C LEU A 337 14.93 -2.46 -2.82
N PHE A 338 14.77 -1.30 -2.15
CA PHE A 338 13.71 -0.35 -2.51
C PHE A 338 14.19 1.02 -3.02
N LYS A 339 15.45 1.38 -2.88
CA LYS A 339 15.98 2.72 -3.20
C LYS A 339 15.66 3.18 -4.63
N VAL A 340 15.90 2.32 -5.61
CA VAL A 340 15.67 2.65 -7.03
C VAL A 340 14.18 2.84 -7.30
N ARG A 341 13.33 1.91 -6.85
CA ARG A 341 11.87 1.98 -7.04
C ARG A 341 11.28 3.25 -6.45
N VAL A 342 11.64 3.57 -5.21
CA VAL A 342 11.14 4.77 -4.52
C VAL A 342 11.52 6.04 -5.28
N ARG A 343 12.77 6.15 -5.74
CA ARG A 343 13.24 7.31 -6.52
C ARG A 343 12.50 7.45 -7.84
N THR A 344 12.38 6.35 -8.58
CA THR A 344 11.66 6.34 -9.86
C THR A 344 10.19 6.70 -9.69
N ALA A 345 9.51 6.13 -8.69
CA ALA A 345 8.10 6.41 -8.43
C ALA A 345 7.87 7.89 -8.07
N LEU A 346 8.76 8.50 -7.27
CA LEU A 346 8.68 9.92 -6.92
C LEU A 346 8.88 10.82 -8.15
N LEU A 347 9.83 10.48 -9.03
CA LEU A 347 10.06 11.21 -10.27
C LEU A 347 8.81 11.16 -11.16
N LEU A 348 8.24 9.99 -11.36
CA LEU A 348 7.02 9.81 -12.17
C LEU A 348 5.84 10.61 -11.59
N GLN A 349 5.66 10.58 -10.28
CA GLN A 349 4.61 11.36 -9.62
C GLN A 349 4.82 12.87 -9.83
N HIS A 350 6.05 13.36 -9.72
CA HIS A 350 6.35 14.77 -9.97
C HIS A 350 6.02 15.17 -11.41
N VAL A 351 6.37 14.33 -12.38
CA VAL A 351 6.05 14.54 -13.80
C VAL A 351 4.54 14.65 -14.01
N ILE A 352 3.76 13.74 -13.43
CA ILE A 352 2.30 13.69 -13.65
C ILE A 352 1.55 14.80 -12.94
N LEU A 353 1.92 15.13 -11.70
CA LEU A 353 1.25 16.19 -10.94
C LEU A 353 1.65 17.59 -11.40
N SER A 354 2.85 17.76 -11.99
CA SER A 354 3.32 19.04 -12.46
C SER A 354 2.74 19.38 -13.85
N THR A 355 1.85 20.36 -13.92
CA THR A 355 1.22 20.78 -15.19
C THR A 355 2.23 21.23 -16.25
N ARG A 356 3.34 21.86 -15.85
CA ARG A 356 4.39 22.31 -16.78
C ARG A 356 5.17 21.14 -17.34
N VAL A 357 5.65 20.25 -16.47
CA VAL A 357 6.44 19.08 -16.85
C VAL A 357 5.60 18.09 -17.68
N ARG A 358 4.33 17.86 -17.28
CA ARG A 358 3.42 16.98 -18.00
C ARG A 358 3.19 17.44 -19.44
N ARG A 359 3.02 18.74 -19.68
CA ARG A 359 2.86 19.28 -21.06
C ARG A 359 4.09 19.03 -21.93
N LEU A 360 5.30 19.10 -21.38
CA LEU A 360 6.53 18.83 -22.10
C LEU A 360 6.75 17.31 -22.31
N THR A 361 6.36 16.50 -21.36
CA THR A 361 6.59 15.03 -21.42
C THR A 361 5.50 14.29 -22.19
N SER A 362 4.27 14.83 -22.33
CA SER A 362 3.22 14.20 -23.14
C SER A 362 3.68 14.00 -24.59
N SER A 363 4.21 15.02 -25.24
CA SER A 363 4.74 14.93 -26.60
C SER A 363 5.90 13.94 -26.73
N LEU A 364 6.76 13.84 -25.69
CA LEU A 364 7.85 12.87 -25.66
C LEU A 364 7.34 11.43 -25.51
N ILE A 365 6.35 11.21 -24.66
CA ILE A 365 5.75 9.88 -24.46
C ILE A 365 4.97 9.43 -25.68
N GLU A 366 4.25 10.35 -26.34
CA GLU A 366 3.57 10.09 -27.64
C GLU A 366 4.57 9.70 -28.73
N SER A 367 5.73 10.39 -28.80
CA SER A 367 6.78 10.10 -29.78
C SER A 367 7.58 8.82 -29.45
N PHE A 368 7.69 8.47 -28.16
CA PHE A 368 8.49 7.36 -27.68
C PHE A 368 7.75 6.52 -26.62
N PRO A 369 6.76 5.68 -27.01
CA PRO A 369 6.01 4.83 -26.07
C PRO A 369 6.89 3.89 -25.24
N SER A 370 8.09 3.56 -25.76
CA SER A 370 9.09 2.75 -25.04
C SER A 370 9.55 3.39 -23.72
N LEU A 371 9.51 4.73 -23.59
CA LEU A 371 9.83 5.43 -22.35
C LEU A 371 8.83 5.08 -21.24
N LEU A 372 7.54 5.01 -21.55
CA LEU A 372 6.52 4.62 -20.60
C LEU A 372 6.72 3.18 -20.14
N ARG A 373 7.01 2.25 -21.07
CA ARG A 373 7.32 0.84 -20.73
C ARG A 373 8.55 0.73 -19.83
N THR A 374 9.60 1.47 -20.15
CA THR A 374 10.82 1.49 -19.32
C THR A 374 10.55 2.06 -17.92
N ALA A 375 9.80 3.15 -17.83
CA ALA A 375 9.42 3.74 -16.56
C ALA A 375 8.57 2.77 -15.70
N LEU A 376 7.59 2.09 -16.30
CA LEU A 376 6.81 1.06 -15.64
C LEU A 376 7.68 -0.11 -15.15
N ARG A 377 8.66 -0.57 -15.96
CA ARG A 377 9.60 -1.63 -15.54
C ARG A 377 10.46 -1.21 -14.35
N LEU A 378 10.96 0.02 -14.35
CA LEU A 378 11.81 0.55 -13.25
C LEU A 378 11.06 0.76 -11.94
N THR A 379 9.73 0.83 -11.96
CA THR A 379 8.91 0.86 -10.74
C THR A 379 8.64 -0.54 -10.18
N ARG A 380 9.00 -1.61 -10.91
CA ARG A 380 8.84 -3.00 -10.50
C ARG A 380 10.14 -3.55 -9.93
N GLY A 381 10.04 -4.49 -8.99
CA GLY A 381 11.17 -5.21 -8.47
C GLY A 381 11.41 -6.52 -9.22
N ASP A 382 12.64 -6.98 -9.17
CA ASP A 382 12.92 -8.38 -9.46
C ASP A 382 12.30 -9.25 -8.35
N SER A 383 11.79 -10.44 -8.72
CA SER A 383 11.41 -11.44 -7.71
C SER A 383 12.66 -11.78 -6.88
N MET A 384 12.52 -11.86 -5.57
CA MET A 384 13.65 -12.21 -4.68
C MET A 384 14.13 -13.67 -4.84
N ASP A 385 13.62 -14.39 -5.84
CA ASP A 385 13.93 -15.81 -6.10
C ASP A 385 15.32 -16.05 -6.70
N ARG A 386 16.10 -15.01 -7.04
CA ARG A 386 17.40 -15.17 -7.71
C ARG A 386 18.62 -15.35 -6.79
N GLU A 387 18.46 -15.36 -5.47
CA GLU A 387 19.60 -15.54 -4.55
C GLU A 387 19.51 -16.82 -3.68
N ALA A 388 18.86 -17.87 -4.16
CA ALA A 388 18.90 -19.18 -3.50
C ALA A 388 19.79 -20.20 -4.24
N VAL A 389 20.83 -19.74 -4.94
CA VAL A 389 21.88 -20.63 -5.48
C VAL A 389 23.21 -19.89 -5.44
N THR A 390 23.91 -19.96 -4.34
CA THR A 390 25.37 -20.20 -4.17
C THR A 390 25.66 -20.37 -2.70
#